data_fd9b82a002b667a49aed8836dc16ecb8
#
_entry.id   fd9b82a002b667a49aed8836dc16ecb8
#
_cell.length_a   1.000
_cell.length_b   1.000
_cell.length_c   1.000
_cell.angle_alpha   90.00
_cell.angle_beta   90.00
_cell.angle_gamma   90.00
#
_symmetry.space_group_name_H-M   'P 1'
#
loop_
_entity.id
_entity.type
_entity.pdbx_description
1 polymer ?
#
loop_
_entity_poly.entity_id
_entity_poly.type
_entity_poly.pdbx_seq_one_letter_code
_entity_poly.pdbx_strand_id
1 'polypeptide(L)'
;MVMFKVAMGLLSAGALFAAVPALAHGQEISNDLDRCGASAKGPALLVDVRGFAAATGKVRVQSYPATKSAWLAKGAWLNRIDTVARPSNGGMRFCVPVPEPGRYAIAVRHDRDGNGKTSISRDGGGFSNNPAISIFNLGKPSIDKAAVKVGPGVTRITIKLQYMS
;
A
#
# COMPACT_ATOMS: atom_id res chain seq x y z
N MET A 1 2.24 37.66 -69.66
CA MET A 1 3.24 37.08 -68.76
C MET A 1 2.61 36.95 -67.39
N VAL A 2 2.07 35.77 -67.08
CA VAL A 2 1.26 35.52 -65.85
C VAL A 2 2.13 34.76 -64.85
N MET A 3 2.44 35.39 -63.73
CA MET A 3 3.21 34.75 -62.64
C MET A 3 2.27 33.94 -61.73
N PHE A 4 2.41 32.63 -61.72
CA PHE A 4 1.79 31.76 -60.74
C PHE A 4 2.56 31.77 -59.43
N LYS A 5 1.93 32.23 -58.32
CA LYS A 5 2.47 32.07 -56.98
C LYS A 5 2.00 30.71 -56.42
N VAL A 6 2.96 29.81 -56.22
CA VAL A 6 2.74 28.56 -55.50
C VAL A 6 2.80 28.82 -54.01
N ALA A 7 1.71 28.64 -53.27
CA ALA A 7 1.67 28.69 -51.82
C ALA A 7 2.01 27.30 -51.29
N MET A 8 3.16 27.23 -50.58
CA MET A 8 3.63 26.00 -49.90
C MET A 8 3.03 25.95 -48.52
N GLY A 9 2.01 25.09 -48.30
CA GLY A 9 1.40 24.85 -47.03
C GLY A 9 2.29 23.95 -46.15
N LEU A 10 2.73 24.45 -45.01
CA LEU A 10 3.39 23.67 -43.97
C LEU A 10 2.37 22.86 -43.17
N LEU A 11 2.39 21.56 -43.37
CA LEU A 11 1.68 20.62 -42.49
C LEU A 11 2.52 20.41 -41.22
N SER A 12 2.11 21.01 -40.10
CA SER A 12 2.65 20.72 -38.80
C SER A 12 2.03 19.42 -38.27
N ALA A 13 2.80 18.32 -38.29
CA ALA A 13 2.46 17.08 -37.62
C ALA A 13 2.59 17.26 -36.10
N GLY A 14 1.46 17.44 -35.40
CA GLY A 14 1.40 17.44 -33.95
C GLY A 14 1.64 16.03 -33.42
N ALA A 15 2.78 15.81 -32.78
CA ALA A 15 3.05 14.56 -32.06
C ALA A 15 2.20 14.52 -30.79
N LEU A 16 1.19 13.67 -30.77
CA LEU A 16 0.45 13.30 -29.53
C LEU A 16 1.38 12.47 -28.66
N PHE A 17 1.99 13.09 -27.67
CA PHE A 17 2.65 12.38 -26.56
C PHE A 17 1.56 11.75 -25.69
N ALA A 18 1.34 10.46 -25.83
CA ALA A 18 0.57 9.67 -24.86
C ALA A 18 1.36 9.69 -23.56
N ALA A 19 0.85 10.38 -22.52
CA ALA A 19 1.39 10.33 -21.17
C ALA A 19 1.22 8.90 -20.66
N VAL A 20 2.29 8.12 -20.61
CA VAL A 20 2.33 6.84 -19.93
C VAL A 20 2.17 7.15 -18.44
N PRO A 21 1.14 6.62 -17.73
CA PRO A 21 1.03 6.81 -16.30
C PRO A 21 2.29 6.24 -15.64
N ALA A 22 3.11 7.10 -15.06
CA ALA A 22 4.21 6.68 -14.22
C ALA A 22 3.60 5.87 -13.07
N LEU A 23 3.87 4.58 -13.01
CA LEU A 23 3.58 3.76 -11.85
C LEU A 23 4.27 4.44 -10.67
N ALA A 24 3.50 5.05 -9.78
CA ALA A 24 4.00 5.73 -8.61
C ALA A 24 4.76 4.72 -7.77
N HIS A 25 6.08 4.73 -7.85
CA HIS A 25 6.96 3.91 -7.03
C HIS A 25 6.87 4.44 -5.61
N GLY A 26 6.52 3.54 -4.71
CA GLY A 26 6.52 3.60 -3.27
C GLY A 26 6.59 4.97 -2.59
N GLN A 27 5.45 5.51 -2.16
CA GLN A 27 5.40 6.76 -1.42
C GLN A 27 5.39 6.52 0.09
N GLU A 28 6.33 7.11 0.81
CA GLU A 28 6.22 7.22 2.27
C GLU A 28 5.23 8.34 2.59
N ILE A 29 4.18 8.01 3.34
CA ILE A 29 3.10 8.93 3.70
C ILE A 29 2.89 8.96 5.22
N SER A 30 2.37 10.07 5.73
CA SER A 30 1.87 10.13 7.10
C SER A 30 0.54 9.38 7.25
N ASN A 31 0.26 8.92 8.47
CA ASN A 31 -1.04 8.33 8.80
C ASN A 31 -2.08 9.45 9.01
N ASP A 32 -2.86 9.72 7.99
CA ASP A 32 -3.93 10.72 8.00
C ASP A 32 -5.29 10.02 8.01
N LEU A 33 -5.91 9.89 9.19
CA LEU A 33 -7.19 9.21 9.35
C LEU A 33 -8.37 9.98 8.75
N ASP A 34 -8.27 11.31 8.56
CA ASP A 34 -9.32 12.12 7.98
C ASP A 34 -9.60 11.74 6.52
N ARG A 35 -8.58 11.23 5.81
CA ARG A 35 -8.71 10.70 4.45
C ARG A 35 -9.58 9.44 4.37
N CYS A 36 -9.82 8.77 5.50
CA CYS A 36 -10.75 7.64 5.63
C CYS A 36 -12.01 7.99 6.46
N GLY A 37 -12.21 9.25 6.76
CA GLY A 37 -13.37 9.78 7.49
C GLY A 37 -14.63 9.93 6.64
N ALA A 38 -15.63 10.61 7.19
CA ALA A 38 -16.91 10.82 6.50
C ALA A 38 -16.80 11.63 5.19
N SER A 39 -15.78 12.49 5.08
CA SER A 39 -15.48 13.31 3.90
C SER A 39 -14.47 12.68 2.94
N ALA A 40 -14.20 11.39 3.06
CA ALA A 40 -13.21 10.68 2.22
C ALA A 40 -13.52 10.85 0.73
N LYS A 41 -12.53 11.32 -0.02
CA LYS A 41 -12.62 11.53 -1.47
C LYS A 41 -11.79 10.47 -2.19
N GLY A 42 -12.38 9.31 -2.46
CA GLY A 42 -11.70 8.29 -3.26
C GLY A 42 -11.43 6.99 -2.51
N PRO A 43 -10.86 6.01 -3.22
CA PRO A 43 -10.63 4.68 -2.69
C PRO A 43 -9.51 4.68 -1.64
N ALA A 44 -9.78 4.04 -0.51
CA ALA A 44 -8.81 3.86 0.56
C ALA A 44 -9.12 2.59 1.39
N LEU A 45 -8.13 2.10 2.12
CA LEU A 45 -8.33 1.10 3.15
C LEU A 45 -8.19 1.75 4.53
N LEU A 46 -9.24 1.62 5.35
CA LEU A 46 -9.13 1.87 6.78
C LEU A 46 -8.73 0.55 7.45
N VAL A 47 -7.47 0.47 7.87
CA VAL A 47 -6.85 -0.73 8.43
C VAL A 47 -6.85 -0.63 9.94
N ASP A 48 -7.59 -1.51 10.61
CA ASP A 48 -7.56 -1.68 12.07
C ASP A 48 -6.57 -2.78 12.42
N VAL A 49 -5.40 -2.42 12.93
CA VAL A 49 -4.34 -3.34 13.31
C VAL A 49 -4.50 -3.71 14.78
N ARG A 50 -4.64 -4.99 15.08
CA ARG A 50 -4.89 -5.56 16.41
C ARG A 50 -3.83 -6.58 16.82
N GLY A 51 -3.79 -6.88 18.12
CA GLY A 51 -2.94 -7.94 18.65
C GLY A 51 -1.49 -7.52 18.89
N PHE A 52 -1.25 -6.26 19.24
CA PHE A 52 0.07 -5.79 19.65
C PHE A 52 0.55 -6.50 20.91
N ALA A 53 1.73 -7.12 20.85
CA ALA A 53 2.36 -7.75 22.01
C ALA A 53 3.00 -6.72 22.97
N ALA A 54 3.27 -5.52 22.51
CA ALA A 54 3.83 -4.43 23.31
C ALA A 54 3.52 -3.07 22.67
N ALA A 55 3.55 -2.00 23.48
CA ALA A 55 3.44 -0.61 23.04
C ALA A 55 4.83 0.02 22.83
N THR A 56 5.75 -0.72 22.20
CA THR A 56 7.14 -0.31 21.96
C THR A 56 7.51 -0.49 20.49
N GLY A 57 8.60 0.15 20.08
CA GLY A 57 9.13 0.01 18.73
C GLY A 57 8.34 0.78 17.69
N LYS A 58 8.28 0.24 16.49
CA LYS A 58 7.69 0.89 15.31
C LYS A 58 6.69 -0.02 14.59
N VAL A 59 5.69 0.60 13.98
CA VAL A 59 4.74 -0.08 13.08
C VAL A 59 4.97 0.42 11.67
N ARG A 60 5.08 -0.52 10.74
CA ARG A 60 5.09 -0.26 9.31
C ARG A 60 3.86 -0.86 8.67
N VAL A 61 3.13 -0.07 7.90
CA VAL A 61 2.01 -0.51 7.07
C VAL A 61 2.36 -0.22 5.62
N GLN A 62 2.28 -1.23 4.76
CA GLN A 62 2.57 -1.11 3.33
C GLN A 62 1.41 -1.66 2.50
N SER A 63 1.03 -0.94 1.45
CA SER A 63 0.08 -1.42 0.44
C SER A 63 0.80 -1.86 -0.82
N TYR A 64 0.28 -2.90 -1.46
CA TYR A 64 0.80 -3.47 -2.70
C TYR A 64 -0.32 -3.69 -3.71
N PRO A 65 -0.03 -3.56 -5.02
CA PRO A 65 -0.91 -4.14 -6.04
C PRO A 65 -1.03 -5.65 -5.79
N ALA A 66 -2.22 -6.22 -5.99
CA ALA A 66 -2.42 -7.66 -5.78
C ALA A 66 -1.88 -8.51 -6.93
N THR A 67 -0.58 -8.39 -7.22
CA THR A 67 0.13 -9.18 -8.24
C THR A 67 1.27 -9.98 -7.61
N LYS A 68 1.57 -11.14 -8.17
CA LYS A 68 2.67 -12.01 -7.68
C LYS A 68 4.02 -11.31 -7.73
N SER A 69 4.26 -10.48 -8.74
CA SER A 69 5.53 -9.76 -8.94
C SER A 69 5.73 -8.61 -7.95
N ALA A 70 4.64 -7.94 -7.52
CA ALA A 70 4.72 -6.82 -6.60
C ALA A 70 4.67 -7.27 -5.13
N TRP A 71 3.98 -8.38 -4.82
CA TRP A 71 3.70 -8.78 -3.44
C TRP A 71 4.98 -9.02 -2.64
N LEU A 72 5.18 -8.22 -1.58
CA LEU A 72 6.34 -8.22 -0.68
C LEU A 72 7.70 -8.05 -1.39
N ALA A 73 7.71 -7.65 -2.67
CA ALA A 73 8.93 -7.35 -3.38
C ALA A 73 9.50 -6.00 -2.90
N LYS A 74 10.84 -5.93 -2.83
CA LYS A 74 11.54 -4.72 -2.39
C LYS A 74 11.20 -3.54 -3.31
N GLY A 75 10.69 -2.45 -2.72
CA GLY A 75 10.36 -1.22 -3.45
C GLY A 75 9.07 -1.28 -4.28
N ALA A 76 8.34 -2.40 -4.31
CA ALA A 76 7.10 -2.54 -5.09
C ALA A 76 5.81 -2.14 -4.35
N TRP A 77 5.95 -1.64 -3.12
CA TRP A 77 4.83 -1.08 -2.36
C TRP A 77 4.36 0.25 -2.99
N LEU A 78 3.06 0.54 -2.89
CA LEU A 78 2.46 1.79 -3.34
C LEU A 78 2.59 2.88 -2.26
N ASN A 79 2.10 2.59 -1.06
CA ASN A 79 2.20 3.47 0.08
C ASN A 79 2.83 2.74 1.27
N ARG A 80 3.59 3.50 2.05
CA ARG A 80 4.22 3.05 3.28
C ARG A 80 4.01 4.08 4.37
N ILE A 81 3.53 3.62 5.52
CA ILE A 81 3.39 4.41 6.74
C ILE A 81 4.31 3.78 7.78
N ASP A 82 5.24 4.56 8.31
CA ASP A 82 6.08 4.20 9.45
C ASP A 82 5.72 5.10 10.63
N THR A 83 5.44 4.52 11.79
CA THR A 83 5.13 5.28 13.01
C THR A 83 5.55 4.53 14.27
N VAL A 84 5.62 5.23 15.39
CA VAL A 84 5.86 4.61 16.70
C VAL A 84 4.65 3.76 17.10
N ALA A 85 4.88 2.57 17.66
CA ALA A 85 3.84 1.71 18.18
C ALA A 85 3.22 2.30 19.45
N ARG A 86 2.01 2.82 19.34
CA ARG A 86 1.20 3.38 20.45
C ARG A 86 -0.23 2.84 20.36
N PRO A 87 -0.44 1.53 20.57
CA PRO A 87 -1.78 0.96 20.53
C PRO A 87 -2.64 1.53 21.66
N SER A 88 -3.87 1.90 21.30
CA SER A 88 -4.93 2.30 22.22
C SER A 88 -6.07 1.29 22.09
N ASN A 89 -6.64 0.84 23.22
CA ASN A 89 -7.66 -0.21 23.23
C ASN A 89 -7.25 -1.46 22.42
N GLY A 90 -5.98 -1.84 22.51
CA GLY A 90 -5.41 -3.03 21.87
C GLY A 90 -5.16 -2.92 20.37
N GLY A 91 -5.25 -1.73 19.78
CA GLY A 91 -5.05 -1.55 18.33
C GLY A 91 -4.57 -0.19 17.89
N MET A 92 -4.27 -0.09 16.61
CA MET A 92 -3.96 1.16 15.89
C MET A 92 -4.71 1.18 14.57
N ARG A 93 -5.19 2.34 14.15
CA ARG A 93 -5.85 2.52 12.86
C ARG A 93 -4.96 3.28 11.89
N PHE A 94 -5.03 2.86 10.63
CA PHE A 94 -4.27 3.47 9.54
C PHE A 94 -5.19 3.73 8.35
N CYS A 95 -5.05 4.88 7.73
CA CYS A 95 -5.70 5.17 6.46
C CYS A 95 -4.69 5.04 5.33
N VAL A 96 -4.94 4.09 4.44
CA VAL A 96 -4.08 3.77 3.31
C VAL A 96 -4.82 4.06 2.02
N PRO A 97 -4.62 5.23 1.40
CA PRO A 97 -5.23 5.54 0.10
C PRO A 97 -4.66 4.62 -0.97
N VAL A 98 -5.46 4.34 -2.00
CA VAL A 98 -5.03 3.63 -3.20
C VAL A 98 -5.40 4.45 -4.43
N PRO A 99 -4.69 4.28 -5.57
CA PRO A 99 -4.87 5.16 -6.74
C PRO A 99 -6.26 5.02 -7.40
N GLU A 100 -6.82 3.83 -7.39
CA GLU A 100 -8.10 3.51 -8.04
C GLU A 100 -8.79 2.32 -7.36
N PRO A 101 -10.10 2.09 -7.59
CA PRO A 101 -10.74 0.85 -7.18
C PRO A 101 -10.05 -0.36 -7.81
N GLY A 102 -9.80 -1.41 -7.02
CA GLY A 102 -9.03 -2.55 -7.52
C GLY A 102 -8.76 -3.62 -6.47
N ARG A 103 -7.78 -4.47 -6.74
CA ARG A 103 -7.31 -5.49 -5.80
C ARG A 103 -5.95 -5.10 -5.23
N TYR A 104 -5.87 -5.06 -3.90
CA TYR A 104 -4.66 -4.68 -3.17
C TYR A 104 -4.40 -5.65 -2.03
N ALA A 105 -3.20 -5.63 -1.50
CA ALA A 105 -2.88 -6.33 -0.27
C ALA A 105 -2.12 -5.41 0.68
N ILE A 106 -2.34 -5.59 1.98
CA ILE A 106 -1.66 -4.85 3.04
C ILE A 106 -0.76 -5.80 3.81
N ALA A 107 0.47 -5.35 4.03
CA ALA A 107 1.42 -5.96 4.96
C ALA A 107 1.68 -5.03 6.13
N VAL A 108 1.65 -5.56 7.35
CA VAL A 108 1.96 -4.85 8.58
C VAL A 108 3.13 -5.53 9.25
N ARG A 109 4.10 -4.75 9.73
CA ARG A 109 5.20 -5.20 10.59
C ARG A 109 5.19 -4.40 11.88
N HIS A 110 5.27 -5.09 13.00
CA HIS A 110 5.56 -4.50 14.30
C HIS A 110 6.99 -4.84 14.69
N ASP A 111 7.89 -3.90 14.47
CA ASP A 111 9.30 -3.93 14.84
C ASP A 111 9.43 -3.54 16.32
N ARG A 112 9.40 -4.55 17.21
CA ARG A 112 9.28 -4.34 18.66
C ARG A 112 10.49 -3.67 19.30
N ASP A 113 11.68 -3.94 18.80
CA ASP A 113 12.93 -3.36 19.29
C ASP A 113 13.36 -2.09 18.53
N GLY A 114 12.62 -1.73 17.46
CA GLY A 114 12.84 -0.52 16.67
C GLY A 114 14.14 -0.52 15.86
N ASN A 115 14.76 -1.69 15.64
CA ASN A 115 16.05 -1.81 14.98
C ASN A 115 16.00 -1.66 13.46
N GLY A 116 14.81 -1.58 12.88
CA GLY A 116 14.57 -1.43 11.45
C GLY A 116 14.70 -2.73 10.64
N LYS A 117 15.16 -3.82 11.25
CA LYS A 117 15.30 -5.14 10.64
C LYS A 117 14.10 -6.02 10.99
N THR A 118 13.85 -7.07 10.22
CA THR A 118 12.83 -8.05 10.54
C THR A 118 13.45 -9.19 11.37
N SER A 119 13.01 -9.31 12.61
CA SER A 119 13.43 -10.37 13.53
C SER A 119 12.27 -11.33 13.74
N ILE A 120 12.28 -12.47 13.06
CA ILE A 120 11.17 -13.45 13.05
C ILE A 120 10.76 -13.87 14.47
N SER A 121 11.72 -14.02 15.38
CA SER A 121 11.48 -14.43 16.77
C SER A 121 10.98 -13.32 17.71
N ARG A 122 11.02 -12.05 17.28
CA ARG A 122 10.67 -10.90 18.14
C ARG A 122 9.61 -10.01 17.55
N ASP A 123 9.63 -9.83 16.24
CA ASP A 123 8.72 -8.94 15.54
C ASP A 123 7.39 -9.60 15.23
N GLY A 124 6.34 -8.78 15.14
CA GLY A 124 5.02 -9.20 14.70
C GLY A 124 4.82 -8.92 13.23
N GLY A 125 4.12 -9.80 12.57
CA GLY A 125 3.65 -9.62 11.20
C GLY A 125 2.15 -9.83 11.06
N GLY A 126 1.54 -9.15 10.08
CA GLY A 126 0.14 -9.33 9.76
C GLY A 126 -0.14 -8.94 8.31
N PHE A 127 -1.16 -9.56 7.73
CA PHE A 127 -1.54 -9.30 6.34
C PHE A 127 -3.05 -9.16 6.22
N SER A 128 -3.51 -8.43 5.21
CA SER A 128 -4.94 -8.38 4.87
C SER A 128 -5.50 -9.80 4.70
N ASN A 129 -6.77 -9.99 5.04
CA ASN A 129 -7.45 -11.29 5.16
C ASN A 129 -6.90 -12.27 6.22
N ASN A 130 -5.91 -11.85 7.02
CA ASN A 130 -5.34 -12.63 8.11
C ASN A 130 -4.94 -14.08 7.74
N PRO A 131 -4.22 -14.31 6.64
CA PRO A 131 -3.72 -15.64 6.34
C PRO A 131 -2.76 -16.11 7.42
N ALA A 132 -2.74 -17.41 7.68
CA ALA A 132 -1.79 -17.98 8.64
C ALA A 132 -0.34 -17.73 8.21
N ILE A 133 0.45 -17.23 9.14
CA ILE A 133 1.90 -17.06 8.99
C ILE A 133 2.58 -18.31 9.56
N SER A 134 3.48 -18.92 8.82
CA SER A 134 4.22 -20.09 9.25
C SER A 134 5.69 -20.02 8.83
N ILE A 135 6.52 -20.78 9.55
CA ILE A 135 7.94 -20.93 9.20
C ILE A 135 8.12 -21.58 7.82
N PHE A 136 7.18 -22.42 7.38
CA PHE A 136 7.23 -23.09 6.09
C PHE A 136 7.09 -22.16 4.89
N ASN A 137 6.40 -21.03 5.06
CA ASN A 137 6.29 -19.98 4.03
C ASN A 137 7.18 -18.78 4.32
N LEU A 138 8.17 -18.92 5.23
CA LEU A 138 9.06 -17.84 5.68
C LEU A 138 8.29 -16.58 6.12
N GLY A 139 7.11 -16.75 6.71
CA GLY A 139 6.25 -15.64 7.08
C GLY A 139 5.57 -14.91 5.92
N LYS A 140 5.62 -15.43 4.68
CA LYS A 140 5.09 -14.77 3.48
C LYS A 140 3.92 -15.57 2.89
N PRO A 141 2.66 -15.17 3.13
CA PRO A 141 1.51 -15.83 2.50
C PRO A 141 1.47 -15.52 1.00
N SER A 142 0.76 -16.35 0.23
CA SER A 142 0.52 -16.07 -1.18
C SER A 142 -0.36 -14.82 -1.32
N ILE A 143 -0.18 -14.08 -2.42
CA ILE A 143 -0.98 -12.89 -2.70
C ILE A 143 -2.48 -13.19 -2.77
N ASP A 144 -2.86 -14.35 -3.30
CA ASP A 144 -4.27 -14.73 -3.42
C ASP A 144 -4.98 -14.83 -2.05
N LYS A 145 -4.23 -15.19 -0.99
CA LYS A 145 -4.73 -15.24 0.38
C LYS A 145 -4.80 -13.86 1.06
N ALA A 146 -3.96 -12.92 0.64
CA ALA A 146 -3.85 -11.58 1.23
C ALA A 146 -4.65 -10.51 0.47
N ALA A 147 -5.00 -10.74 -0.79
CA ALA A 147 -5.65 -9.76 -1.64
C ALA A 147 -7.07 -9.42 -1.20
N VAL A 148 -7.38 -8.13 -1.10
CA VAL A 148 -8.71 -7.58 -0.82
C VAL A 148 -9.19 -6.73 -1.99
N LYS A 149 -10.51 -6.71 -2.22
CA LYS A 149 -11.14 -5.83 -3.21
C LYS A 149 -11.45 -4.49 -2.53
N VAL A 150 -10.98 -3.40 -3.15
CA VAL A 150 -11.24 -2.03 -2.73
C VAL A 150 -12.18 -1.38 -3.72
N GLY A 151 -13.32 -0.87 -3.22
CA GLY A 151 -14.30 -0.13 -4.01
C GLY A 151 -13.92 1.35 -4.19
N PRO A 152 -14.83 2.18 -4.74
CA PRO A 152 -14.58 3.61 -4.97
C PRO A 152 -14.50 4.45 -3.70
N GLY A 153 -14.96 3.93 -2.57
CA GLY A 153 -14.89 4.58 -1.25
C GLY A 153 -13.93 3.88 -0.29
N VAL A 154 -14.16 4.06 1.01
CA VAL A 154 -13.33 3.47 2.07
C VAL A 154 -13.73 2.03 2.33
N THR A 155 -12.79 1.12 2.15
CA THR A 155 -12.92 -0.30 2.51
C THR A 155 -12.29 -0.52 3.89
N ARG A 156 -13.04 -1.11 4.82
CA ARG A 156 -12.56 -1.39 6.20
C ARG A 156 -12.06 -2.81 6.30
N ILE A 157 -10.87 -2.99 6.87
CA ILE A 157 -10.28 -4.30 7.14
C ILE A 157 -9.66 -4.33 8.53
N THR A 158 -9.60 -5.53 9.12
CA THR A 158 -8.89 -5.78 10.38
C THR A 158 -7.72 -6.71 10.11
N ILE A 159 -6.54 -6.34 10.59
CA ILE A 159 -5.33 -7.17 10.52
C ILE A 159 -4.90 -7.52 11.94
N LYS A 160 -4.74 -8.81 12.20
CA LYS A 160 -4.24 -9.34 13.48
C LYS A 160 -2.74 -9.62 13.35
N LEU A 161 -1.95 -8.99 14.20
CA LEU A 161 -0.53 -9.28 14.30
C LEU A 161 -0.32 -10.69 14.88
N GLN A 162 0.57 -11.42 14.27
CA GLN A 162 1.02 -12.74 14.69
C GLN A 162 2.51 -12.65 15.02
N TYR A 163 2.91 -13.26 16.12
CA TYR A 163 4.29 -13.34 16.57
C TYR A 163 4.69 -14.80 16.59
N MET A 164 5.85 -15.10 16.03
CA MET A 164 6.39 -16.46 16.06
C MET A 164 7.31 -16.55 17.27
N SER A 165 6.87 -17.29 18.28
CA SER A 165 7.62 -17.66 19.48
C SER A 165 8.22 -19.06 19.32
#